data_cd6ea7de23dfb34c25cfd0e3dda4aed2
#
_entry.id   cd6ea7de23dfb34c25cfd0e3dda4aed2
#
_cell.length_a   1.000
_cell.length_b   1.000
_cell.length_c   1.000
_cell.angle_alpha   90.00
_cell.angle_beta   90.00
_cell.angle_gamma   90.00
#
_symmetry.space_group_name_H-M   'P 1'
#
loop_
_entity.id
_entity.type
_entity.pdbx_description
1 polymer ?
#
loop_
_entity_poly.entity_id
_entity_poly.type
_entity_poly.pdbx_seq_one_letter_code
_entity_poly.pdbx_strand_id
1 'polypeptide(L)'
;GKSTGLVFINFDRRKHCITKNEAKSYLRQVSSETVQLNIKYKTNKEVNEHFIQFTAALDTSYSSLSPDTIAMSFAGITNKGKYILLDEKVYNNADLEEPLAPSDTVKNFVDFLERNRKEWGLAKNTFIDSADQATIKEFAKYKRKTGCIYIFNNAWKAKMEIIDRINTQLGWFKDNCYFIVDTCNNYCNELDVYSWKEDKDNEPEDGNDHMVNSCQYSWIPYVDKIGVRK
;
A
#
# COMPACT_ATOMS: atom_id res chain seq x y z
N GLY A 1 -6.00 -31.00 12.54
CA GLY A 1 -5.83 -30.48 11.23
C GLY A 1 -4.80 -29.36 11.23
N LYS A 2 -3.77 -29.50 10.49
CA LYS A 2 -2.87 -28.39 10.25
C LYS A 2 -3.73 -27.22 9.76
N SER A 3 -3.79 -26.16 10.55
CA SER A 3 -4.25 -24.88 10.03
C SER A 3 -3.24 -24.51 8.96
N THR A 4 -3.49 -24.95 7.99
CA THR A 4 -3.02 -25.05 6.72
C THR A 4 -2.43 -23.81 6.18
N GLY A 5 -1.20 -23.62 6.46
CA GLY A 5 -0.38 -22.86 5.61
C GLY A 5 -0.77 -21.42 5.38
N LEU A 6 -1.73 -20.84 6.14
CA LEU A 6 -2.03 -19.42 6.03
C LEU A 6 -0.86 -18.58 6.50
N VAL A 7 -0.49 -17.58 5.70
CA VAL A 7 0.64 -16.71 5.98
C VAL A 7 0.29 -15.66 7.04
N PHE A 8 -0.82 -14.94 6.85
CA PHE A 8 -1.19 -13.81 7.71
C PHE A 8 -2.14 -14.23 8.83
N ILE A 9 -1.67 -15.14 9.69
CA ILE A 9 -2.43 -15.68 10.82
C ILE A 9 -2.79 -14.62 11.87
N ASN A 10 -2.06 -13.52 11.92
CA ASN A 10 -2.31 -12.42 12.89
C ASN A 10 -3.33 -11.41 12.36
N PHE A 11 -3.73 -11.53 11.10
CA PHE A 11 -4.75 -10.64 10.54
C PHE A 11 -6.12 -11.00 11.09
N ASP A 12 -6.80 -10.01 11.66
CA ASP A 12 -8.16 -10.13 12.17
C ASP A 12 -8.95 -8.90 11.69
N ARG A 13 -9.97 -9.13 10.88
CA ARG A 13 -10.80 -8.05 10.33
C ARG A 13 -11.41 -7.16 11.42
N ARG A 14 -11.74 -7.71 12.58
CA ARG A 14 -12.31 -6.94 13.71
C ARG A 14 -11.32 -5.96 14.30
N LYS A 15 -10.04 -6.29 14.27
CA LYS A 15 -8.96 -5.45 14.83
C LYS A 15 -8.33 -4.54 13.79
N HIS A 16 -8.18 -5.01 12.56
CA HIS A 16 -7.32 -4.39 11.57
C HIS A 16 -8.06 -3.70 10.43
N CYS A 17 -9.38 -3.93 10.29
CA CYS A 17 -10.20 -3.19 9.34
C CYS A 17 -10.90 -2.04 10.06
N ILE A 18 -10.76 -0.85 9.52
CA ILE A 18 -11.37 0.37 10.04
C ILE A 18 -12.27 1.02 8.99
N THR A 19 -13.19 1.84 9.44
CA THR A 19 -14.04 2.59 8.53
C THR A 19 -13.27 3.73 7.89
N LYS A 20 -13.76 4.19 6.74
CA LYS A 20 -13.20 5.38 6.08
C LYS A 20 -13.27 6.62 6.99
N ASN A 21 -14.35 6.77 7.77
CA ASN A 21 -14.49 7.88 8.71
C ASN A 21 -13.44 7.81 9.82
N GLU A 22 -13.14 6.63 10.34
CA GLU A 22 -12.06 6.45 11.31
C GLU A 22 -10.70 6.84 10.69
N ALA A 23 -10.43 6.41 9.46
CA ALA A 23 -9.22 6.80 8.75
C ALA A 23 -9.12 8.31 8.52
N LYS A 24 -10.24 8.97 8.24
CA LYS A 24 -10.28 10.43 8.07
C LYS A 24 -9.96 11.19 9.34
N SER A 25 -10.13 10.58 10.52
CA SER A 25 -9.73 11.19 11.78
C SER A 25 -8.21 11.46 11.86
N TYR A 26 -7.42 10.79 11.03
CA TYR A 26 -5.97 11.00 10.95
C TYR A 26 -5.58 12.13 9.97
N LEU A 27 -6.53 12.74 9.28
CA LEU A 27 -6.25 13.94 8.51
C LEU A 27 -5.94 15.09 9.46
N ARG A 28 -4.86 15.80 9.19
CA ARG A 28 -4.36 16.86 10.08
C ARG A 28 -5.34 18.02 10.13
N GLN A 29 -5.94 18.22 11.30
CA GLN A 29 -6.74 19.39 11.64
C GLN A 29 -6.01 20.17 12.73
N VAL A 30 -4.91 20.81 12.36
CA VAL A 30 -4.20 21.67 13.31
C VAL A 30 -4.71 23.09 13.11
N SER A 31 -5.42 23.62 14.10
CA SER A 31 -5.79 25.03 14.08
C SER A 31 -4.52 25.88 14.20
N SER A 32 -4.49 27.02 13.55
CA SER A 32 -3.38 27.98 13.66
C SER A 32 -3.11 28.35 15.12
N GLU A 33 -4.12 28.37 15.94
CA GLU A 33 -4.06 28.62 17.37
C GLU A 33 -3.28 27.56 18.15
N THR A 34 -3.51 26.28 17.85
CA THR A 34 -2.77 25.16 18.48
C THR A 34 -1.27 25.21 18.13
N VAL A 35 -0.93 25.55 16.90
CA VAL A 35 0.47 25.68 16.47
C VAL A 35 1.14 26.83 17.22
N GLN A 36 0.47 27.97 17.37
CA GLN A 36 1.00 29.13 18.08
C GLN A 36 1.20 28.86 19.59
N LEU A 37 0.28 28.16 20.21
CA LEU A 37 0.40 27.77 21.63
C LEU A 37 1.59 26.82 21.84
N ASN A 38 1.79 25.85 20.95
CA ASN A 38 2.93 24.93 21.02
C ASN A 38 4.28 25.65 20.89
N ILE A 39 4.36 26.64 20.00
CA ILE A 39 5.56 27.47 19.83
C ILE A 39 5.80 28.33 21.09
N LYS A 40 4.76 28.99 21.58
CA LYS A 40 4.84 29.90 22.71
C LYS A 40 5.27 29.22 24.00
N TYR A 41 4.77 28.03 24.27
CA TYR A 41 5.02 27.32 25.53
C TYR A 41 6.11 26.25 25.42
N LYS A 42 6.74 26.09 24.27
CA LYS A 42 7.72 25.01 24.00
C LYS A 42 7.23 23.64 24.46
N THR A 43 5.91 23.43 24.38
CA THR A 43 5.32 22.17 24.78
C THR A 43 5.48 21.18 23.64
N ASN A 44 6.18 20.08 23.91
CA ASN A 44 6.13 18.87 23.10
C ASN A 44 4.76 18.14 23.29
N LYS A 45 3.68 18.91 23.48
CA LYS A 45 2.35 18.28 23.47
C LYS A 45 2.19 17.62 22.12
N GLU A 46 2.18 16.30 22.15
CA GLU A 46 1.96 15.50 20.98
C GLU A 46 0.75 16.04 20.23
N VAL A 47 0.98 16.51 19.04
CA VAL A 47 -0.07 16.76 18.09
C VAL A 47 -0.84 15.44 17.96
N ASN A 48 -2.16 15.48 17.94
CA ASN A 48 -2.99 14.29 17.72
C ASN A 48 -2.43 13.46 16.59
N GLU A 49 -2.56 12.14 16.70
CA GLU A 49 -2.10 11.23 15.66
C GLU A 49 -2.67 11.63 14.31
N HIS A 50 -1.79 11.79 13.32
CA HIS A 50 -2.15 12.26 11.98
C HIS A 50 -1.22 11.68 10.94
N PHE A 51 -1.66 11.68 9.68
CA PHE A 51 -0.81 11.27 8.57
C PHE A 51 0.37 12.21 8.38
N ILE A 52 1.56 11.64 8.28
CA ILE A 52 2.80 12.36 7.95
C ILE A 52 3.33 12.02 6.57
N GLN A 53 2.85 10.92 5.98
CA GLN A 53 3.30 10.42 4.69
C GLN A 53 2.16 9.72 3.98
N PHE A 54 1.99 10.01 2.69
CA PHE A 54 1.20 9.17 1.79
C PHE A 54 2.13 8.44 0.84
N THR A 55 1.75 7.25 0.45
CA THR A 55 2.50 6.40 -0.45
C THR A 55 1.56 5.61 -1.35
N ALA A 56 2.01 5.30 -2.54
CA ALA A 56 1.24 4.51 -3.49
C ALA A 56 2.15 3.57 -4.27
N ALA A 57 1.60 2.46 -4.70
CA ALA A 57 2.34 1.48 -5.46
C ALA A 57 1.48 0.79 -6.51
N LEU A 58 2.15 0.24 -7.49
CA LEU A 58 1.56 -0.51 -8.59
C LEU A 58 2.31 -1.83 -8.74
N ASP A 59 1.57 -2.92 -8.73
CA ASP A 59 2.06 -4.24 -9.09
C ASP A 59 1.43 -4.69 -10.41
N THR A 60 2.25 -4.97 -11.41
CA THR A 60 1.83 -5.52 -12.70
C THR A 60 2.46 -6.88 -12.95
N SER A 61 2.46 -7.74 -11.95
CA SER A 61 3.11 -9.03 -12.09
C SER A 61 2.38 -9.93 -13.08
N TYR A 62 3.16 -10.47 -14.00
CA TYR A 62 2.73 -11.51 -14.91
C TYR A 62 3.11 -12.86 -14.30
N SER A 63 2.13 -13.68 -13.98
CA SER A 63 2.36 -15.06 -13.61
C SER A 63 1.88 -15.97 -14.75
N SER A 64 2.62 -17.03 -15.01
CA SER A 64 2.22 -18.03 -16.01
C SER A 64 0.91 -18.74 -15.65
N LEU A 65 0.43 -18.59 -14.42
CA LEU A 65 -0.75 -19.26 -13.87
C LEU A 65 -1.95 -18.32 -13.71
N SER A 66 -1.76 -17.03 -13.81
CA SER A 66 -2.87 -16.08 -13.72
C SER A 66 -2.79 -15.06 -14.85
N PRO A 67 -3.97 -14.64 -15.34
CA PRO A 67 -4.05 -13.52 -16.26
C PRO A 67 -3.38 -12.28 -15.70
N ASP A 68 -3.00 -11.35 -16.57
CA ASP A 68 -2.38 -10.09 -16.21
C ASP A 68 -3.23 -9.33 -15.19
N THR A 69 -2.80 -9.34 -13.95
CA THR A 69 -3.46 -8.61 -12.86
C THR A 69 -2.66 -7.37 -12.53
N ILE A 70 -3.35 -6.26 -12.40
CA ILE A 70 -2.79 -4.96 -12.06
C ILE A 70 -3.40 -4.54 -10.72
N ALA A 71 -2.56 -4.33 -9.72
CA ALA A 71 -2.98 -3.97 -8.38
C ALA A 71 -2.36 -2.64 -7.93
N MET A 72 -3.21 -1.72 -7.50
CA MET A 72 -2.84 -0.38 -7.05
C MET A 72 -3.17 -0.23 -5.58
N SER A 73 -2.24 0.32 -4.80
CA SER A 73 -2.42 0.63 -3.39
C SER A 73 -2.14 2.11 -3.12
N PHE A 74 -2.96 2.70 -2.25
CA PHE A 74 -2.74 4.03 -1.70
C PHE A 74 -2.88 3.97 -0.19
N ALA A 75 -1.85 4.43 0.52
CA ALA A 75 -1.79 4.30 1.97
C ALA A 75 -1.27 5.58 2.63
N GLY A 76 -1.61 5.73 3.90
CA GLY A 76 -1.09 6.77 4.76
C GLY A 76 -0.31 6.17 5.93
N ILE A 77 0.70 6.89 6.37
CA ILE A 77 1.52 6.53 7.54
C ILE A 77 1.37 7.66 8.56
N THR A 78 1.08 7.30 9.81
CA THR A 78 0.87 8.28 10.87
C THR A 78 2.17 8.60 11.62
N ASN A 79 2.18 9.71 12.33
CA ASN A 79 3.30 10.10 13.21
C ASN A 79 3.51 9.13 14.38
N LYS A 80 2.57 8.25 14.66
CA LYS A 80 2.68 7.20 15.70
C LYS A 80 2.99 5.81 15.12
N GLY A 81 3.35 5.74 13.86
CA GLY A 81 3.84 4.52 13.23
C GLY A 81 2.77 3.57 12.72
N LYS A 82 1.56 4.04 12.49
CA LYS A 82 0.52 3.23 11.83
C LYS A 82 0.62 3.33 10.32
N TYR A 83 0.52 2.19 9.65
CA TYR A 83 0.25 2.10 8.22
C TYR A 83 -1.24 1.84 8.04
N ILE A 84 -1.88 2.60 7.17
CA ILE A 84 -3.31 2.45 6.88
C ILE A 84 -3.50 2.41 5.36
N LEU A 85 -3.94 1.27 4.83
CA LEU A 85 -4.34 1.19 3.43
C LEU A 85 -5.67 1.94 3.27
N LEU A 86 -5.67 2.97 2.45
CA LEU A 86 -6.81 3.88 2.28
C LEU A 86 -7.65 3.55 1.06
N ASP A 87 -7.02 3.07 0.00
CA ASP A 87 -7.70 2.74 -1.26
C ASP A 87 -6.92 1.67 -2.02
N GLU A 88 -7.65 0.92 -2.79
CA GLU A 88 -7.14 -0.11 -3.68
C GLU A 88 -7.82 -0.06 -5.03
N LYS A 89 -7.15 -0.53 -6.07
CA LYS A 89 -7.76 -0.81 -7.35
C LYS A 89 -7.10 -2.03 -7.98
N VAL A 90 -7.90 -2.98 -8.40
CA VAL A 90 -7.42 -4.22 -9.00
C VAL A 90 -8.12 -4.43 -10.33
N TYR A 91 -7.32 -4.66 -11.36
CA TYR A 91 -7.80 -5.05 -12.69
C TYR A 91 -7.27 -6.42 -13.03
N ASN A 92 -8.13 -7.26 -13.61
CA ASN A 92 -7.73 -8.50 -14.24
C ASN A 92 -8.03 -8.38 -15.73
N ASN A 93 -6.99 -8.36 -16.56
CA ASN A 93 -7.15 -8.20 -18.01
C ASN A 93 -7.96 -9.33 -18.67
N ALA A 94 -8.00 -10.51 -18.05
CA ALA A 94 -8.83 -11.61 -18.55
C ALA A 94 -10.33 -11.34 -18.43
N ASP A 95 -10.74 -10.48 -17.49
CA ASP A 95 -12.14 -10.12 -17.25
C ASP A 95 -12.59 -8.93 -18.11
N LEU A 96 -11.67 -8.29 -18.84
CA LEU A 96 -11.96 -7.18 -19.71
C LEU A 96 -12.16 -7.63 -21.15
N GLU A 97 -13.13 -7.03 -21.86
CA GLU A 97 -13.32 -7.27 -23.30
C GLU A 97 -12.07 -6.90 -24.10
N GLU A 98 -11.45 -5.78 -23.73
CA GLU A 98 -10.18 -5.34 -24.29
C GLU A 98 -9.14 -5.23 -23.17
N PRO A 99 -8.04 -6.02 -23.23
CA PRO A 99 -6.96 -5.89 -22.26
C PRO A 99 -6.37 -4.46 -22.24
N LEU A 100 -6.00 -3.98 -21.06
CA LEU A 100 -5.37 -2.68 -20.89
C LEU A 100 -3.99 -2.69 -21.55
N ALA A 101 -3.76 -1.71 -22.42
CA ALA A 101 -2.42 -1.43 -22.94
C ALA A 101 -1.55 -0.77 -21.86
N PRO A 102 -0.21 -0.78 -21.98
CA PRO A 102 0.67 -0.09 -21.03
C PRO A 102 0.32 1.38 -20.81
N SER A 103 -0.05 2.11 -21.87
CA SER A 103 -0.50 3.50 -21.77
C SER A 103 -1.78 3.67 -20.96
N ASP A 104 -2.71 2.73 -21.05
CA ASP A 104 -3.93 2.71 -20.24
C ASP A 104 -3.64 2.47 -18.76
N THR A 105 -2.68 1.60 -18.48
CA THR A 105 -2.22 1.34 -17.11
C THR A 105 -1.66 2.61 -16.47
N VAL A 106 -0.84 3.36 -17.20
CA VAL A 106 -0.29 4.64 -16.73
C VAL A 106 -1.42 5.63 -16.42
N LYS A 107 -2.34 5.80 -17.38
CA LYS A 107 -3.49 6.69 -17.19
C LYS A 107 -4.33 6.30 -15.98
N ASN A 108 -4.66 5.03 -15.85
CA ASN A 108 -5.47 4.53 -14.72
C ASN A 108 -4.76 4.72 -13.39
N PHE A 109 -3.46 4.52 -13.33
CA PHE A 109 -2.69 4.76 -12.11
C PHE A 109 -2.66 6.24 -11.74
N VAL A 110 -2.46 7.12 -12.69
CA VAL A 110 -2.50 8.58 -12.46
C VAL A 110 -3.88 9.02 -12.00
N ASP A 111 -4.95 8.53 -12.61
CA ASP A 111 -6.32 8.81 -12.18
C ASP A 111 -6.57 8.34 -10.74
N PHE A 112 -6.05 7.17 -10.37
CA PHE A 112 -6.09 6.65 -9.01
C PHE A 112 -5.34 7.56 -8.03
N LEU A 113 -4.14 8.02 -8.39
CA LEU A 113 -3.36 8.96 -7.58
C LEU A 113 -4.07 10.31 -7.39
N GLU A 114 -4.66 10.84 -8.46
CA GLU A 114 -5.38 12.11 -8.41
C GLU A 114 -6.66 12.02 -7.58
N ARG A 115 -7.39 10.93 -7.68
CA ARG A 115 -8.56 10.67 -6.84
C ARG A 115 -8.19 10.68 -5.36
N ASN A 116 -7.14 9.99 -5.00
CA ASN A 116 -6.67 9.88 -3.62
C ASN A 116 -5.98 11.14 -3.12
N ARG A 117 -5.35 11.89 -4.02
CA ARG A 117 -4.81 13.21 -3.68
C ARG A 117 -5.90 14.16 -3.20
N LYS A 118 -7.04 14.18 -3.89
CA LYS A 118 -8.19 15.02 -3.52
C LYS A 118 -8.81 14.60 -2.20
N GLU A 119 -8.89 13.30 -1.97
CA GLU A 119 -9.55 12.76 -0.78
C GLU A 119 -8.65 12.77 0.45
N TRP A 120 -7.36 12.46 0.31
CA TRP A 120 -6.44 12.23 1.41
C TRP A 120 -5.25 13.18 1.40
N GLY A 121 -4.50 13.19 0.34
CA GLY A 121 -3.28 13.96 0.22
C GLY A 121 -2.36 13.44 -0.87
N LEU A 122 -1.23 14.09 -1.05
CA LEU A 122 -0.28 13.81 -2.12
C LEU A 122 0.67 12.67 -1.77
N ALA A 123 0.65 11.61 -2.55
CA ALA A 123 1.72 10.62 -2.61
C ALA A 123 2.66 10.98 -3.78
N LYS A 124 3.62 11.85 -3.53
CA LYS A 124 4.55 12.34 -4.55
C LYS A 124 5.41 11.21 -5.12
N ASN A 125 6.00 10.41 -4.24
CA ASN A 125 6.76 9.23 -4.61
C ASN A 125 5.84 8.02 -4.71
N THR A 126 5.92 7.32 -5.82
CA THR A 126 5.18 6.10 -6.09
C THR A 126 6.15 4.99 -6.48
N PHE A 127 5.76 3.75 -6.27
CA PHE A 127 6.64 2.59 -6.41
C PHE A 127 5.99 1.56 -7.32
N ILE A 128 6.69 1.24 -8.39
CA ILE A 128 6.15 0.43 -9.49
C ILE A 128 7.00 -0.82 -9.64
N ASP A 129 6.35 -1.98 -9.53
CA ASP A 129 6.92 -3.24 -9.94
C ASP A 129 6.29 -3.68 -11.25
N SER A 130 7.07 -3.62 -12.30
CA SER A 130 6.65 -4.12 -13.60
C SER A 130 7.77 -4.92 -14.23
N ALA A 131 7.46 -6.16 -14.59
CA ALA A 131 8.33 -6.96 -15.43
C ALA A 131 8.23 -6.51 -16.89
N ASP A 132 7.22 -5.73 -17.24
CA ASP A 132 6.98 -5.23 -18.58
C ASP A 132 7.70 -3.92 -18.81
N GLN A 133 8.73 -3.97 -19.65
CA GLN A 133 9.49 -2.78 -20.04
C GLN A 133 8.65 -1.75 -20.79
N ALA A 134 7.60 -2.16 -21.48
CA ALA A 134 6.70 -1.25 -22.18
C ALA A 134 5.96 -0.35 -21.17
N THR A 135 5.47 -0.89 -20.07
CA THR A 135 4.82 -0.12 -19.01
C THR A 135 5.80 0.89 -18.37
N ILE A 136 7.03 0.45 -18.09
CA ILE A 136 8.07 1.34 -17.52
C ILE A 136 8.35 2.51 -18.47
N LYS A 137 8.50 2.22 -19.76
CA LYS A 137 8.71 3.25 -20.78
C LYS A 137 7.54 4.22 -20.91
N GLU A 138 6.31 3.73 -20.77
CA GLU A 138 5.11 4.56 -20.82
C GLU A 138 5.03 5.52 -19.61
N PHE A 139 5.44 5.10 -18.42
CA PHE A 139 5.56 5.99 -17.27
C PHE A 139 6.58 7.10 -17.51
N ALA A 140 7.75 6.76 -18.02
CA ALA A 140 8.80 7.73 -18.35
C ALA A 140 8.32 8.73 -19.42
N LYS A 141 7.64 8.24 -20.46
CA LYS A 141 7.05 9.07 -21.52
C LYS A 141 5.98 10.03 -20.96
N TYR A 142 5.10 9.53 -20.12
CA TYR A 142 4.07 10.34 -19.47
C TYR A 142 4.69 11.46 -18.62
N LYS A 143 5.71 11.15 -17.83
CA LYS A 143 6.43 12.13 -17.00
C LYS A 143 7.07 13.22 -17.87
N ARG A 144 7.75 12.86 -18.95
CA ARG A 144 8.35 13.83 -19.87
C ARG A 144 7.30 14.71 -20.55
N LYS A 145 6.19 14.10 -20.99
CA LYS A 145 5.14 14.80 -21.73
C LYS A 145 4.36 15.77 -20.87
N THR A 146 4.06 15.41 -19.63
CA THR A 146 3.14 16.17 -18.76
C THR A 146 3.85 16.99 -17.70
N GLY A 147 5.08 16.62 -17.32
CA GLY A 147 5.76 17.23 -16.19
C GLY A 147 5.02 17.05 -14.86
N CYS A 148 4.21 15.99 -14.72
CA CYS A 148 3.40 15.76 -13.53
C CYS A 148 4.25 15.75 -12.25
N ILE A 149 3.61 16.04 -11.12
CA ILE A 149 4.28 16.10 -9.83
C ILE A 149 4.75 14.72 -9.33
N TYR A 150 4.17 13.64 -9.82
CA TYR A 150 4.49 12.29 -9.36
C TYR A 150 5.85 11.84 -9.83
N ILE A 151 6.56 11.14 -8.95
CA ILE A 151 7.81 10.46 -9.24
C ILE A 151 7.53 8.97 -9.27
N PHE A 152 7.78 8.33 -10.40
CA PHE A 152 7.56 6.90 -10.60
C PHE A 152 8.86 6.15 -10.38
N ASN A 153 9.03 5.60 -9.17
CA ASN A 153 10.23 4.85 -8.79
C ASN A 153 10.01 3.36 -9.05
N ASN A 154 11.08 2.64 -9.35
CA ASN A 154 11.04 1.19 -9.28
C ASN A 154 10.80 0.74 -7.84
N ALA A 155 10.00 -0.30 -7.67
CA ALA A 155 9.78 -0.90 -6.34
C ALA A 155 11.11 -1.37 -5.73
N TRP A 156 11.25 -1.18 -4.42
CA TRP A 156 12.49 -1.50 -3.68
C TRP A 156 12.54 -2.97 -3.28
N LYS A 157 12.28 -3.88 -4.21
CA LYS A 157 12.21 -5.33 -3.93
C LYS A 157 13.47 -5.91 -3.31
N ALA A 158 14.63 -5.44 -3.75
CA ALA A 158 15.92 -5.94 -3.29
C ALA A 158 16.25 -5.54 -1.83
N LYS A 159 15.56 -4.55 -1.28
CA LYS A 159 15.81 -4.10 0.10
C LYS A 159 15.34 -5.09 1.15
N MET A 160 14.28 -5.84 0.87
CA MET A 160 13.73 -6.84 1.78
C MET A 160 13.28 -8.08 1.01
N GLU A 161 13.72 -9.22 1.42
CA GLU A 161 13.26 -10.50 0.89
C GLU A 161 11.79 -10.73 1.31
N ILE A 162 11.07 -11.54 0.54
CA ILE A 162 9.63 -11.80 0.76
C ILE A 162 9.37 -12.29 2.18
N ILE A 163 10.19 -13.20 2.69
CA ILE A 163 10.03 -13.73 4.05
C ILE A 163 10.18 -12.63 5.11
N ASP A 164 11.11 -11.71 4.93
CA ASP A 164 11.32 -10.59 5.84
C ASP A 164 10.15 -9.61 5.81
N ARG A 165 9.58 -9.36 4.62
CA ARG A 165 8.37 -8.54 4.49
C ARG A 165 7.21 -9.16 5.24
N ILE A 166 7.01 -10.45 5.08
CA ILE A 166 5.93 -11.19 5.75
C ILE A 166 6.09 -11.13 7.27
N ASN A 167 7.28 -11.41 7.78
CA ASN A 167 7.56 -11.39 9.21
C ASN A 167 7.38 -9.99 9.81
N THR A 168 7.82 -8.97 9.11
CA THR A 168 7.62 -7.57 9.50
C THR A 168 6.13 -7.25 9.59
N GLN A 169 5.36 -7.61 8.59
CA GLN A 169 3.94 -7.35 8.51
C GLN A 169 3.14 -8.12 9.57
N LEU A 170 3.51 -9.37 9.84
CA LEU A 170 2.93 -10.15 10.93
C LEU A 170 3.14 -9.46 12.29
N GLY A 171 4.32 -8.92 12.53
CA GLY A 171 4.62 -8.13 13.73
C GLY A 171 3.75 -6.87 13.81
N TRP A 172 3.54 -6.18 12.70
CA TRP A 172 2.70 -4.99 12.68
C TRP A 172 1.23 -5.28 12.94
N PHE A 173 0.71 -6.39 12.43
CA PHE A 173 -0.64 -6.84 12.78
C PHE A 173 -0.75 -7.15 14.27
N LYS A 174 0.20 -7.88 14.80
CA LYS A 174 0.25 -8.23 16.24
C LYS A 174 0.29 -6.98 17.13
N ASP A 175 1.07 -5.97 16.73
CA ASP A 175 1.26 -4.74 17.50
C ASP A 175 0.17 -3.69 17.22
N ASN A 176 -0.83 -4.01 16.41
CA ASN A 176 -1.93 -3.12 16.02
C ASN A 176 -1.45 -1.78 15.43
N CYS A 177 -0.49 -1.86 14.51
CA CYS A 177 0.00 -0.72 13.74
C CYS A 177 -0.15 -0.87 12.23
N TYR A 178 -0.94 -1.84 11.77
CA TYR A 178 -1.25 -2.04 10.35
C TYR A 178 -2.75 -2.20 10.17
N PHE A 179 -3.34 -1.27 9.44
CA PHE A 179 -4.79 -1.18 9.28
C PHE A 179 -5.18 -1.06 7.81
N ILE A 180 -6.42 -1.43 7.54
CA ILE A 180 -6.99 -1.45 6.20
C ILE A 180 -8.38 -0.83 6.28
N VAL A 181 -8.66 0.14 5.42
CA VAL A 181 -10.02 0.65 5.29
C VAL A 181 -10.92 -0.45 4.75
N ASP A 182 -12.07 -0.66 5.39
CA ASP A 182 -12.93 -1.82 5.19
C ASP A 182 -13.53 -1.95 3.77
N THR A 183 -13.43 -0.91 2.95
CA THR A 183 -13.80 -0.96 1.53
C THR A 183 -12.73 -1.63 0.65
N CYS A 184 -11.54 -1.89 1.18
CA CYS A 184 -10.46 -2.57 0.46
C CYS A 184 -10.64 -4.10 0.50
N ASN A 185 -11.69 -4.58 -0.15
CA ASN A 185 -12.10 -5.99 -0.10
C ASN A 185 -11.12 -6.93 -0.78
N ASN A 186 -10.51 -6.52 -1.88
CA ASN A 186 -9.55 -7.37 -2.59
C ASN A 186 -8.36 -7.72 -1.70
N TYR A 187 -7.80 -6.73 -1.03
CA TYR A 187 -6.67 -6.95 -0.13
C TYR A 187 -7.05 -7.84 1.06
N CYS A 188 -8.18 -7.54 1.71
CA CYS A 188 -8.64 -8.37 2.84
C CYS A 188 -8.87 -9.82 2.41
N ASN A 189 -9.45 -10.05 1.23
CA ASN A 189 -9.67 -11.39 0.70
C ASN A 189 -8.34 -12.10 0.40
N GLU A 190 -7.34 -11.40 -0.14
CA GLU A 190 -6.01 -11.97 -0.35
C GLU A 190 -5.36 -12.38 0.98
N LEU A 191 -5.43 -11.53 2.00
CA LEU A 191 -4.88 -11.83 3.32
C LEU A 191 -5.52 -13.06 3.95
N ASP A 192 -6.81 -13.28 3.71
CA ASP A 192 -7.54 -14.44 4.23
C ASP A 192 -7.10 -15.76 3.60
N VAL A 193 -6.57 -15.75 2.39
CA VAL A 193 -6.25 -16.96 1.62
C VAL A 193 -4.76 -17.10 1.27
N TYR A 194 -3.95 -16.09 1.53
CA TYR A 194 -2.52 -16.12 1.20
C TYR A 194 -1.82 -17.21 2.01
N SER A 195 -1.24 -18.16 1.33
CA SER A 195 -0.79 -19.42 1.92
C SER A 195 0.66 -19.74 1.57
N TRP A 196 1.31 -20.51 2.42
CA TRP A 196 2.61 -21.08 2.14
C TRP A 196 2.49 -22.17 1.07
N LYS A 197 3.54 -22.34 0.28
CA LYS A 197 3.64 -23.52 -0.60
C LYS A 197 3.56 -24.78 0.24
N GLU A 198 2.94 -25.81 -0.32
CA GLU A 198 2.88 -27.11 0.33
C GLU A 198 4.27 -27.59 0.76
N ASP A 199 4.38 -28.05 1.99
CA ASP A 199 5.62 -28.53 2.61
C ASP A 199 6.76 -27.49 2.72
N LYS A 200 6.45 -26.19 2.57
CA LYS A 200 7.42 -25.13 2.73
C LYS A 200 6.87 -24.03 3.64
N ASP A 201 7.63 -23.67 4.69
CA ASP A 201 7.24 -22.64 5.66
C ASP A 201 7.81 -21.25 5.33
N ASN A 202 8.56 -21.12 4.25
CA ASN A 202 9.29 -19.90 3.92
C ASN A 202 9.06 -19.40 2.49
N GLU A 203 8.23 -20.10 1.72
CA GLU A 203 7.85 -19.67 0.38
C GLU A 203 6.33 -19.59 0.26
N PRO A 204 5.77 -18.39 0.04
CA PRO A 204 4.34 -18.28 -0.24
C PRO A 204 4.00 -18.78 -1.65
N GLU A 205 2.77 -19.23 -1.82
CA GLU A 205 2.23 -19.59 -3.12
C GLU A 205 2.20 -18.39 -4.06
N ASP A 206 2.39 -18.65 -5.35
CA ASP A 206 2.18 -17.68 -6.42
C ASP A 206 0.68 -17.54 -6.72
N GLY A 207 0.27 -16.34 -7.06
CA GLY A 207 -1.14 -16.01 -7.28
C GLY A 207 -1.84 -15.56 -5.99
N ASN A 208 -2.93 -14.84 -6.12
CA ASN A 208 -3.67 -14.23 -5.00
C ASN A 208 -2.80 -13.37 -4.07
N ASP A 209 -1.78 -12.73 -4.62
CA ASP A 209 -0.78 -11.96 -3.89
C ASP A 209 -0.58 -10.52 -4.45
N HIS A 210 -1.42 -10.12 -5.39
CA HIS A 210 -1.21 -8.87 -6.13
C HIS A 210 -1.34 -7.64 -5.25
N MET A 211 -2.39 -7.56 -4.43
CA MET A 211 -2.53 -6.48 -3.45
C MET A 211 -1.54 -6.62 -2.30
N VAL A 212 -1.23 -7.84 -1.88
CA VAL A 212 -0.18 -8.08 -0.88
C VAL A 212 1.13 -7.47 -1.36
N ASN A 213 1.54 -7.75 -2.58
CA ASN A 213 2.76 -7.21 -3.18
C ASN A 213 2.70 -5.69 -3.33
N SER A 214 1.61 -5.17 -3.88
CA SER A 214 1.43 -3.72 -4.04
C SER A 214 1.55 -2.97 -2.71
N CYS A 215 0.90 -3.44 -1.66
CA CYS A 215 1.02 -2.85 -0.33
C CYS A 215 2.45 -2.90 0.19
N GLN A 216 3.15 -4.02 0.03
CA GLN A 216 4.55 -4.14 0.44
C GLN A 216 5.43 -3.12 -0.29
N TYR A 217 5.27 -2.96 -1.59
CA TYR A 217 6.01 -1.95 -2.34
C TYR A 217 5.71 -0.53 -1.87
N SER A 218 4.50 -0.27 -1.40
CA SER A 218 4.13 1.03 -0.85
C SER A 218 4.81 1.35 0.47
N TRP A 219 5.06 0.35 1.33
CA TRP A 219 5.61 0.61 2.66
C TRP A 219 7.11 0.30 2.81
N ILE A 220 7.72 -0.51 1.95
CA ILE A 220 9.15 -0.85 2.06
C ILE A 220 10.05 0.40 2.21
N PRO A 221 9.86 1.48 1.43
CA PRO A 221 10.69 2.68 1.57
C PRO A 221 10.52 3.38 2.92
N TYR A 222 9.45 3.09 3.63
CA TYR A 222 9.07 3.76 4.88
C TYR A 222 9.04 2.83 6.08
N VAL A 223 9.67 1.68 5.97
CA VAL A 223 9.65 0.65 7.02
C VAL A 223 10.08 1.20 8.39
N ASP A 224 11.01 2.14 8.41
CA ASP A 224 11.51 2.76 9.65
C ASP A 224 10.52 3.71 10.32
N LYS A 225 9.47 4.10 9.61
CA LYS A 225 8.41 4.99 10.11
C LYS A 225 7.21 4.23 10.66
N ILE A 226 7.16 2.92 10.45
CA ILE A 226 6.04 2.06 10.83
C ILE A 226 6.46 1.18 12.00
N GLY A 227 5.53 0.97 12.92
CA GLY A 227 5.73 0.16 14.10
C GLY A 227 5.78 0.95 15.39
N VAL A 228 5.68 0.24 16.50
CA VAL A 228 5.75 0.86 17.84
C VAL A 228 7.18 1.27 18.11
N ARG A 229 7.40 2.56 18.32
CA ARG A 229 8.70 3.06 18.80
C ARG A 229 8.84 2.71 20.28
N LYS A 230 9.90 1.96 20.58
CA LYS A 230 10.30 1.72 21.96
C LYS A 230 10.98 2.97 22.54
#